data_f40a017b5419fcee800627d553385c6d
#
_entry.id   f40a017b5419fcee800627d553385c6d
#
_cell.length_a   1.000
_cell.length_b   1.000
_cell.length_c   1.000
_cell.angle_alpha   90.00
_cell.angle_beta   90.00
_cell.angle_gamma   90.00
#
_symmetry.space_group_name_H-M   'P 1'
#
loop_
_entity.id
_entity.type
_entity.pdbx_description
1 polymer ?
#
loop_
_entity_poly.entity_id
_entity_poly.type
_entity_poly.pdbx_seq_one_letter_code
_entity_poly.pdbx_strand_id
1 'polypeptide(L)'
;MASTVRAVEYPAWLAREERLAQRVAVAWEGTLRSLRSPHRPCRILDFTHLGCRVEVEDAPSMGTHVGIVVPAFAEVAGWIAWRSDGQVGIDFAHPLPDVVLQQVLLRNGALSH
;
A
#
# COMPACT_ATOMS: atom_id res chain seq x y z
N MET A 1 10.98 -16.61 -7.88
CA MET A 1 10.33 -15.95 -6.77
C MET A 1 9.81 -14.59 -7.16
N ALA A 2 8.57 -14.38 -6.90
CA ALA A 2 7.95 -13.11 -7.25
C ALA A 2 8.62 -11.93 -6.54
N SER A 3 9.01 -12.12 -5.29
CA SER A 3 9.65 -11.07 -4.52
C SER A 3 10.98 -10.64 -5.11
N THR A 4 11.68 -11.55 -5.81
CA THR A 4 12.93 -11.21 -6.45
C THR A 4 12.71 -10.21 -7.59
N VAL A 5 11.64 -10.41 -8.36
CA VAL A 5 11.32 -9.49 -9.45
C VAL A 5 11.02 -8.11 -8.90
N ARG A 6 10.25 -8.04 -7.85
CA ARG A 6 9.93 -6.76 -7.24
C ARG A 6 11.15 -6.08 -6.65
N ALA A 7 12.06 -6.87 -6.08
CA ALA A 7 13.28 -6.31 -5.51
C ALA A 7 14.13 -5.64 -6.59
N VAL A 8 14.12 -6.20 -7.81
CA VAL A 8 14.85 -5.61 -8.93
C VAL A 8 14.24 -4.26 -9.32
N GLU A 9 12.94 -4.12 -9.16
CA GLU A 9 12.25 -2.89 -9.54
C GLU A 9 12.39 -1.78 -8.53
N TYR A 10 12.86 -2.08 -7.32
CA TYR A 10 13.00 -1.10 -6.26
C TYR A 10 14.43 -0.60 -6.16
N PRO A 11 14.64 0.67 -5.81
CA PRO A 11 15.97 1.12 -5.40
C PRO A 11 16.44 0.35 -4.18
N ALA A 12 17.74 0.14 -4.07
CA ALA A 12 18.29 -0.65 -2.98
C ALA A 12 17.93 -0.07 -1.61
N TRP A 13 17.95 1.27 -1.49
CA TRP A 13 17.63 1.91 -0.21
C TRP A 13 16.17 1.66 0.17
N LEU A 14 15.27 1.66 -0.80
CA LEU A 14 13.86 1.42 -0.53
C LEU A 14 13.63 -0.01 -0.09
N ALA A 15 14.31 -0.97 -0.74
CA ALA A 15 14.19 -2.37 -0.35
C ALA A 15 14.66 -2.59 1.09
N ARG A 16 15.72 -1.91 1.49
CA ARG A 16 16.20 -2.01 2.86
C ARG A 16 15.23 -1.39 3.84
N GLU A 17 14.67 -0.23 3.50
CA GLU A 17 13.68 0.43 4.33
C GLU A 17 12.47 -0.46 4.55
N GLU A 18 12.01 -1.13 3.50
CA GLU A 18 10.88 -2.03 3.62
C GLU A 18 11.15 -3.20 4.53
N ARG A 19 12.38 -3.72 4.51
CA ARG A 19 12.72 -4.83 5.41
C ARG A 19 12.79 -4.39 6.85
N LEU A 20 13.17 -3.13 7.09
CA LEU A 20 13.22 -2.60 8.44
C LEU A 20 11.84 -2.16 8.92
N ALA A 21 10.97 -1.80 8.01
CA ALA A 21 9.61 -1.41 8.36
C ALA A 21 8.82 -2.66 8.70
N GLN A 22 8.15 -2.62 9.83
CA GLN A 22 7.34 -3.76 10.25
C GLN A 22 6.08 -3.82 9.40
N ARG A 23 5.93 -4.92 8.65
CA ARG A 23 4.73 -5.15 7.87
C ARG A 23 3.66 -5.71 8.77
N VAL A 24 2.49 -5.11 8.70
CA VAL A 24 1.35 -5.55 9.48
C VAL A 24 0.30 -6.09 8.54
N ALA A 25 -0.05 -7.36 8.69
CA ALA A 25 -1.10 -7.98 7.89
C ALA A 25 -2.45 -7.42 8.34
N VAL A 26 -3.25 -7.04 7.35
CA VAL A 26 -4.56 -6.46 7.60
C VAL A 26 -5.55 -6.99 6.56
N ALA A 27 -6.81 -6.63 6.71
CA ALA A 27 -7.83 -6.96 5.72
C ALA A 27 -8.86 -5.83 5.76
N TRP A 28 -8.48 -4.70 5.18
CA TRP A 28 -9.32 -3.50 5.24
C TRP A 28 -9.94 -3.23 3.88
N GLU A 29 -11.22 -2.88 3.87
CA GLU A 29 -11.89 -2.43 2.67
C GLU A 29 -11.55 -0.98 2.44
N GLY A 30 -10.92 -0.69 1.31
CA GLY A 30 -10.53 0.66 0.97
C GLY A 30 -10.95 1.04 -0.43
N THR A 31 -10.48 2.18 -0.88
CA THR A 31 -10.76 2.66 -2.23
C THR A 31 -9.46 3.15 -2.84
N LEU A 32 -9.19 2.68 -4.06
CA LEU A 32 -8.03 3.14 -4.83
C LEU A 32 -8.54 4.19 -5.81
N ARG A 33 -7.92 5.35 -5.81
CA ARG A 33 -8.34 6.48 -6.63
C ARG A 33 -7.22 6.89 -7.58
N SER A 34 -7.59 7.15 -8.81
CA SER A 34 -6.69 7.71 -9.81
C SER A 34 -7.50 8.66 -10.68
N LEU A 35 -6.82 9.40 -11.57
CA LEU A 35 -7.53 10.33 -12.43
C LEU A 35 -8.58 9.64 -13.31
N ARG A 36 -8.28 8.43 -13.77
CA ARG A 36 -9.20 7.72 -14.65
C ARG A 36 -10.28 6.98 -13.88
N SER A 37 -10.03 6.64 -12.63
CA SER A 37 -10.94 5.82 -11.88
C SER A 37 -10.97 6.31 -10.42
N PRO A 38 -11.86 7.25 -10.12
CA PRO A 38 -11.86 7.86 -8.79
C PRO A 38 -12.39 6.96 -7.69
N HIS A 39 -13.09 5.87 -8.03
CA HIS A 39 -13.67 4.99 -7.02
C HIS A 39 -13.49 3.54 -7.43
N ARG A 40 -12.35 2.97 -7.08
CA ARG A 40 -12.09 1.56 -7.35
C ARG A 40 -12.00 0.83 -6.02
N PRO A 41 -12.99 0.00 -5.68
CA PRO A 41 -12.93 -0.75 -4.43
C PRO A 41 -11.70 -1.63 -4.39
N CYS A 42 -11.09 -1.75 -3.24
CA CYS A 42 -9.92 -2.58 -3.07
C CYS A 42 -9.87 -3.13 -1.65
N ARG A 43 -8.99 -4.11 -1.46
CA ARG A 43 -8.74 -4.64 -0.12
C ARG A 43 -7.28 -4.42 0.22
N ILE A 44 -7.02 -3.76 1.32
CA ILE A 44 -5.67 -3.51 1.80
C ILE A 44 -5.22 -4.74 2.55
N LEU A 45 -4.11 -5.35 2.11
CA LEU A 45 -3.66 -6.64 2.63
C LEU A 45 -2.52 -6.51 3.63
N ASP A 46 -1.67 -5.51 3.49
CA ASP A 46 -0.70 -5.18 4.50
C ASP A 46 -0.37 -3.70 4.42
N PHE A 47 0.22 -3.19 5.49
CA PHE A 47 0.39 -1.75 5.64
C PHE A 47 1.66 -1.47 6.42
N THR A 48 2.45 -0.51 5.95
CA THR A 48 3.64 -0.05 6.65
C THR A 48 3.64 1.48 6.61
N HIS A 49 4.63 2.09 7.23
CA HIS A 49 4.76 3.54 7.14
C HIS A 49 5.24 3.99 5.76
N LEU A 50 5.72 3.08 4.92
CA LEU A 50 6.25 3.41 3.59
C LEU A 50 5.27 3.09 2.46
N GLY A 51 4.31 2.21 2.69
CA GLY A 51 3.39 1.82 1.64
C GLY A 51 2.46 0.71 2.07
N CYS A 52 1.75 0.16 1.08
CA CYS A 52 0.81 -0.92 1.35
C CYS A 52 0.68 -1.81 0.13
N ARG A 53 0.11 -2.98 0.34
CA ARG A 53 -0.23 -3.91 -0.72
C ARG A 53 -1.73 -4.03 -0.75
N VAL A 54 -2.32 -3.93 -1.93
CA VAL A 54 -3.77 -4.02 -2.07
C VAL A 54 -4.16 -4.99 -3.16
N GLU A 55 -5.31 -5.60 -2.98
CA GLU A 55 -5.94 -6.44 -3.96
C GLU A 55 -6.99 -5.59 -4.68
N VAL A 56 -6.91 -5.54 -6.00
CA VAL A 56 -7.77 -4.66 -6.78
C VAL A 56 -7.86 -5.18 -8.22
N GLU A 57 -9.06 -5.09 -8.81
CA GLU A 57 -9.26 -5.44 -10.21
C GLU A 57 -8.90 -4.26 -11.10
N ASP A 58 -8.35 -4.56 -12.28
CA ASP A 58 -8.03 -3.56 -13.31
C ASP A 58 -7.17 -2.44 -12.74
N ALA A 59 -6.13 -2.81 -12.04
CA ALA A 59 -5.26 -1.84 -11.40
C ALA A 59 -4.60 -0.90 -12.41
N PRO A 60 -4.35 0.35 -12.01
CA PRO A 60 -3.59 1.26 -12.86
C PRO A 60 -2.19 0.75 -13.14
N SER A 61 -1.55 1.30 -14.16
CA SER A 61 -0.21 0.91 -14.55
C SER A 61 0.82 1.30 -13.49
N MET A 62 1.95 0.61 -13.51
CA MET A 62 3.09 1.00 -12.69
C MET A 62 3.43 2.47 -12.94
N GLY A 63 3.80 3.16 -11.88
CA GLY A 63 4.14 4.57 -11.95
C GLY A 63 2.97 5.52 -11.88
N THR A 64 1.74 5.01 -11.95
CA THR A 64 0.56 5.86 -11.86
C THR A 64 0.43 6.44 -10.46
N HIS A 65 0.19 7.75 -10.39
CA HIS A 65 -0.08 8.40 -9.12
C HIS A 65 -1.50 8.05 -8.66
N VAL A 66 -1.62 7.64 -7.42
CA VAL A 66 -2.90 7.17 -6.86
C VAL A 66 -3.10 7.73 -5.46
N GLY A 67 -4.35 7.64 -5.01
CA GLY A 67 -4.68 7.85 -3.61
C GLY A 67 -5.31 6.58 -3.08
N ILE A 68 -4.88 6.13 -1.92
CA ILE A 68 -5.52 5.02 -1.24
C ILE A 68 -6.31 5.56 -0.06
N VAL A 69 -7.62 5.33 -0.10
CA VAL A 69 -8.51 5.76 0.98
C VAL A 69 -8.50 4.68 2.03
N VAL A 70 -7.90 4.99 3.17
CA VAL A 70 -7.77 4.06 4.28
C VAL A 70 -8.95 4.27 5.20
N PRO A 71 -9.72 3.21 5.54
CA PRO A 71 -10.92 3.39 6.37
C PRO A 71 -10.57 4.00 7.72
N ALA A 72 -11.46 4.85 8.21
CA ALA A 72 -11.34 5.51 9.51
C ALA A 72 -10.07 6.37 9.63
N PHE A 73 -9.49 6.76 8.51
CA PHE A 73 -8.31 7.60 8.52
C PHE A 73 -8.42 8.66 7.43
N ALA A 74 -7.76 8.43 6.29
CA ALA A 74 -7.67 9.47 5.26
C ALA A 74 -7.23 8.86 3.95
N GLU A 75 -7.17 9.68 2.92
CA GLU A 75 -6.57 9.29 1.65
C GLU A 75 -5.07 9.55 1.72
N VAL A 76 -4.29 8.55 1.35
CA VAL A 76 -2.84 8.64 1.35
C VAL A 76 -2.35 8.58 -0.08
N ALA A 77 -1.57 9.57 -0.49
CA ALA A 77 -1.05 9.66 -1.86
C ALA A 77 0.16 8.76 -2.05
N GLY A 78 0.29 8.22 -3.26
CA GLY A 78 1.42 7.39 -3.60
C GLY A 78 1.45 7.02 -5.05
N TRP A 79 2.24 6.01 -5.37
CA TRP A 79 2.37 5.52 -6.74
C TRP A 79 2.28 4.01 -6.77
N ILE A 80 1.79 3.48 -7.90
CA ILE A 80 1.81 2.04 -8.14
C ILE A 80 3.28 1.64 -8.35
N ALA A 81 3.83 0.89 -7.42
CA ALA A 81 5.23 0.47 -7.48
C ALA A 81 5.38 -0.84 -8.24
N TRP A 82 4.39 -1.72 -8.14
CA TRP A 82 4.40 -3.00 -8.87
C TRP A 82 2.97 -3.52 -8.99
N ARG A 83 2.80 -4.45 -9.94
CA ARG A 83 1.51 -5.15 -10.16
C ARG A 83 1.80 -6.62 -10.35
N SER A 84 0.97 -7.47 -9.78
CA SER A 84 1.09 -8.92 -9.96
C SER A 84 -0.20 -9.61 -9.50
N ASP A 85 -0.82 -10.36 -10.38
CA ASP A 85 -1.91 -11.28 -10.02
C ASP A 85 -3.03 -10.65 -9.22
N GLY A 86 -3.55 -9.52 -9.71
CA GLY A 86 -4.66 -8.86 -9.05
C GLY A 86 -4.26 -8.05 -7.83
N GLN A 87 -2.98 -7.92 -7.58
CA GLN A 87 -2.46 -7.13 -6.48
C GLN A 87 -1.55 -6.03 -6.97
N VAL A 88 -1.43 -4.98 -6.19
CA VAL A 88 -0.47 -3.92 -6.45
C VAL A 88 0.23 -3.54 -5.15
N GLY A 89 1.46 -3.08 -5.28
CA GLY A 89 2.16 -2.42 -4.21
C GLY A 89 2.10 -0.93 -4.44
N ILE A 90 1.82 -0.19 -3.37
CA ILE A 90 1.76 1.26 -3.43
C ILE A 90 2.84 1.81 -2.53
N ASP A 91 3.71 2.65 -3.10
CA ASP A 91 4.69 3.40 -2.33
C ASP A 91 4.08 4.74 -1.99
N PHE A 92 4.06 5.08 -0.71
CA PHE A 92 3.51 6.37 -0.29
C PHE A 92 4.43 7.50 -0.73
N ALA A 93 3.84 8.62 -1.11
CA ALA A 93 4.60 9.80 -1.49
C ALA A 93 5.46 10.31 -0.34
N HIS A 94 4.96 10.17 0.87
CA HIS A 94 5.68 10.55 2.09
C HIS A 94 5.48 9.46 3.13
N PRO A 95 6.53 9.08 3.85
CA PRO A 95 6.36 8.10 4.92
C PRO A 95 5.39 8.60 5.99
N LEU A 96 4.61 7.69 6.54
CA LEU A 96 3.73 8.02 7.64
C LEU A 96 4.55 8.07 8.93
N PRO A 97 4.38 9.10 9.76
CA PRO A 97 4.99 9.09 11.09
C PRO A 97 4.51 7.90 11.91
N ASP A 98 5.35 7.39 12.78
CA ASP A 98 5.01 6.22 13.60
C ASP A 98 3.72 6.43 14.38
N VAL A 99 3.51 7.61 14.92
CA VAL A 99 2.33 7.87 15.72
C VAL A 99 1.06 7.79 14.85
N VAL A 100 1.17 8.21 13.59
CA VAL A 100 0.04 8.12 12.66
C VAL A 100 -0.24 6.66 12.31
N LEU A 101 0.82 5.90 12.02
CA LEU A 101 0.68 4.48 11.72
C LEU A 101 0.00 3.75 12.88
N GLN A 102 0.41 4.03 14.10
CA GLN A 102 -0.20 3.41 15.28
C GLN A 102 -1.68 3.73 15.36
N GLN A 103 -2.07 4.97 15.09
CA GLN A 103 -3.48 5.35 15.13
C GLN A 103 -4.30 4.63 14.06
N VAL A 104 -3.74 4.50 12.86
CA VAL A 104 -4.44 3.80 11.78
C VAL A 104 -4.66 2.35 12.16
N LEU A 105 -3.64 1.69 12.70
CA LEU A 105 -3.74 0.29 13.10
C LEU A 105 -4.71 0.09 14.26
N LEU A 106 -4.72 1.01 15.21
CA LEU A 106 -5.65 0.92 16.34
C LEU A 106 -7.10 1.06 15.89
N ARG A 107 -7.35 1.96 14.94
CA ARG A 107 -8.72 2.22 14.51
C ARG A 107 -9.26 1.12 13.62
N ASN A 108 -8.41 0.49 12.83
CA ASN A 108 -8.85 -0.51 11.84
C ASN A 108 -8.59 -1.94 12.29
N GLY A 109 -7.68 -2.13 13.22
CA GLY A 109 -7.33 -3.46 13.68
C GLY A 109 -6.39 -4.17 12.73
N ALA A 110 -5.34 -4.78 13.29
CA ALA A 110 -4.46 -5.65 12.55
C ALA A 110 -4.98 -7.08 12.67
N LEU A 111 -4.60 -7.92 11.70
CA LEU A 111 -4.97 -9.34 11.81
C LEU A 111 -4.19 -9.97 12.95
N SER A 112 -4.88 -10.78 13.72
CA SER A 112 -4.26 -11.56 14.78
C SER A 112 -3.51 -12.75 14.22
N HIS A 113 -2.55 -13.21 14.97
CA HIS A 113 -1.79 -14.40 14.58
C HIS A 113 -1.79 -15.43 15.66
#